data_4737ddbab5b4cf6814e267259b00aea0
#
_entry.id   4737ddbab5b4cf6814e267259b00aea0
#
_cell.length_a   1.000
_cell.length_b   1.000
_cell.length_c   1.000
_cell.angle_alpha   90.00
_cell.angle_beta   90.00
_cell.angle_gamma   90.00
#
_symmetry.space_group_name_H-M   'P 1'
#
loop_
_entity.id
_entity.type
_entity.pdbx_description
1 polymer ?
#
loop_
_entity_poly.entity_id
_entity_poly.type
_entity_poly.pdbx_seq_one_letter_code
_entity_poly.pdbx_strand_id
1 'polypeptide(L)'
;VQTKELFFPIGQDGIEREKSVEPRLSFLLSLCLLIACGPGDPKNLPDIRIINVNIIDSEIGLIKNQTVVIDDQMIIQVGDATEMTKVDANKTVDGTGKYLMPGLWDAHVHFAYIEELAPSMFNLFLAYGITSVRDTGGKIDFVRKWKNMAQADPTAAPRIMIAGPLLDGLPNVYDGSSAMVPELSVGLGTVEDVEHQVAMLDSLEVDLLKAYEMLTPEQFERVAEMGKNRGLKVTGHVPLSMSVIAASDAGLSSLEHMRNLELACAGNADQLLEQRRTLLNQGKNDPGGVLRSRIHSAQRQNAVENYDDLVADQVLAVLAKNETWQIPTLALNLASTDRQFMREDFRESFAYLPDSIESAWRNNSRTFAESEIPDFQQTYREWKLNMVKKIHDAKIPMMAGTDCPIFFLTPGRSLHLELESLVEAGLTPLEAIQTATQRPAEYFDIDDKLGFIKTGMEADLLLLDANPLEDIKNTMKINSVFRAGRHYDRNALDGLLE
;
A
#
# COMPACT_ATOMS: atom_id res chain seq x y z
N VAL A 1 -4.01 2.05 63.89
CA VAL A 1 -3.21 3.05 64.63
C VAL A 1 -2.94 4.22 63.70
N GLN A 2 -3.74 5.28 63.96
CA GLN A 2 -3.52 6.73 63.86
C GLN A 2 -2.78 7.27 62.60
N THR A 3 -3.47 7.93 61.70
CA THR A 3 -3.89 9.37 61.58
C THR A 3 -2.78 10.40 61.88
N LYS A 4 -2.51 11.28 60.91
CA LYS A 4 -2.50 12.74 61.11
C LYS A 4 -2.63 13.48 59.78
N GLU A 5 -3.76 14.15 59.65
CA GLU A 5 -4.01 15.31 58.81
C GLU A 5 -3.24 16.52 59.35
N LEU A 6 -2.94 17.50 58.49
CA LEU A 6 -2.83 18.89 58.90
C LEU A 6 -3.17 19.84 57.74
N PHE A 7 -4.07 20.71 58.04
CA PHE A 7 -4.88 21.71 57.40
C PHE A 7 -4.15 22.96 56.88
N PHE A 8 -4.85 23.65 55.99
CA PHE A 8 -4.72 24.99 55.41
C PHE A 8 -4.41 26.17 56.36
N PRO A 9 -4.12 27.43 55.90
CA PRO A 9 -5.22 28.34 55.61
C PRO A 9 -5.13 29.29 54.42
N ILE A 10 -6.31 29.77 54.07
CA ILE A 10 -6.77 30.77 53.13
C ILE A 10 -6.37 32.21 53.62
N GLY A 11 -6.13 33.12 52.68
CA GLY A 11 -6.09 34.55 52.91
C GLY A 11 -6.48 35.34 51.66
N GLN A 12 -7.69 35.89 51.67
CA GLN A 12 -8.19 36.91 50.73
C GLN A 12 -7.58 38.27 51.11
N ASP A 13 -7.39 39.13 50.08
CA ASP A 13 -7.93 40.47 50.01
C ASP A 13 -7.38 41.24 48.79
N GLY A 14 -8.27 41.80 48.08
CA GLY A 14 -8.29 42.63 46.95
C GLY A 14 -7.77 44.04 47.13
N ILE A 15 -7.58 44.74 46.01
CA ILE A 15 -7.84 46.18 45.78
C ILE A 15 -7.59 46.44 44.26
N GLU A 16 -8.61 46.94 43.59
CA GLU A 16 -8.59 47.59 42.28
C GLU A 16 -7.73 48.89 42.33
N ARG A 17 -7.01 49.15 41.25
CA ARG A 17 -6.71 50.53 40.79
C ARG A 17 -6.50 50.58 39.29
N GLU A 18 -7.40 51.25 38.61
CA GLU A 18 -7.21 51.87 37.30
C GLU A 18 -5.98 52.79 37.29
N LYS A 19 -5.21 52.73 36.22
CA LYS A 19 -4.41 53.88 35.74
C LYS A 19 -4.20 53.86 34.23
N SER A 20 -4.89 54.77 33.58
CA SER A 20 -4.52 55.65 32.44
C SER A 20 -3.46 55.19 31.45
N VAL A 21 -3.89 55.15 30.23
CA VAL A 21 -3.14 55.00 28.95
C VAL A 21 -2.48 56.35 28.62
N GLU A 22 -1.14 56.35 28.44
CA GLU A 22 -0.46 57.37 27.64
C GLU A 22 0.32 56.75 26.50
N PRO A 23 0.26 57.31 25.28
CA PRO A 23 0.94 56.75 24.11
C PRO A 23 2.39 57.20 24.06
N ARG A 24 3.33 56.27 24.21
CA ARG A 24 4.73 56.53 23.89
C ARG A 24 4.99 56.32 22.41
N LEU A 25 5.23 57.41 21.72
CA LEU A 25 5.73 57.52 20.37
C LEU A 25 7.17 56.94 20.31
N SER A 26 7.34 55.71 19.80
CA SER A 26 8.67 55.16 19.56
C SER A 26 9.10 55.47 18.13
N PHE A 27 10.07 56.34 17.98
CA PHE A 27 10.79 56.59 16.73
C PHE A 27 11.54 55.30 16.31
N LEU A 28 11.08 54.64 15.26
CA LEU A 28 11.83 53.60 14.57
C LEU A 28 12.88 54.26 13.69
N LEU A 29 14.13 54.25 14.14
CA LEU A 29 15.28 54.52 13.28
C LEU A 29 15.47 53.34 12.34
N SER A 30 15.14 53.54 11.06
CA SER A 30 15.40 52.58 9.99
C SER A 30 16.90 52.60 9.70
N LEU A 31 17.63 51.64 10.28
CA LEU A 31 19.03 51.40 9.96
C LEU A 31 19.07 50.59 8.66
N CYS A 32 19.27 51.24 7.51
CA CYS A 32 19.60 50.60 6.26
C CYS A 32 20.98 49.94 6.40
N LEU A 33 21.02 48.66 6.74
CA LEU A 33 22.20 47.84 6.56
C LEU A 33 22.41 47.65 5.05
N LEU A 34 23.35 48.40 4.50
CA LEU A 34 23.97 48.07 3.21
C LEU A 34 24.72 46.72 3.41
N ILE A 35 24.07 45.62 3.03
CA ILE A 35 24.74 44.33 2.88
C ILE A 35 25.69 44.53 1.69
N ALA A 36 26.97 44.72 1.97
CA ALA A 36 28.02 44.61 0.97
C ALA A 36 27.98 43.15 0.45
N CYS A 37 27.71 42.97 -0.85
CA CYS A 37 27.96 41.73 -1.55
C CYS A 37 29.46 41.41 -1.42
N GLY A 38 29.80 40.56 -0.45
CA GLY A 38 31.06 39.82 -0.48
C GLY A 38 31.10 38.89 -1.67
N PRO A 39 32.28 38.36 -2.10
CA PRO A 39 32.33 37.33 -3.12
C PRO A 39 31.42 36.19 -2.67
N GLY A 40 30.39 35.87 -3.48
CA GLY A 40 29.39 34.89 -3.14
C GLY A 40 30.06 33.57 -2.72
N ASP A 41 29.57 32.98 -1.67
CA ASP A 41 29.87 31.60 -1.33
C ASP A 41 29.74 30.75 -2.62
N PRO A 42 30.61 29.74 -2.84
CA PRO A 42 30.45 28.85 -3.97
C PRO A 42 29.01 28.34 -3.89
N LYS A 43 28.17 28.70 -4.88
CA LYS A 43 26.79 28.25 -4.95
C LYS A 43 26.83 26.72 -4.91
N ASN A 44 26.39 26.11 -3.83
CA ASN A 44 26.06 24.70 -3.86
C ASN A 44 24.99 24.54 -4.93
N LEU A 45 25.36 23.89 -6.04
CA LEU A 45 24.41 23.59 -7.09
C LEU A 45 23.49 22.49 -6.58
N PRO A 46 22.20 22.49 -6.95
CA PRO A 46 21.33 21.34 -6.74
C PRO A 46 21.95 20.06 -7.28
N ASP A 47 21.58 18.92 -6.72
CA ASP A 47 22.20 17.64 -7.10
C ASP A 47 21.86 17.22 -8.51
N ILE A 48 20.58 17.28 -8.89
CA ILE A 48 20.10 16.77 -10.17
C ILE A 48 19.10 17.74 -10.80
N ARG A 49 19.20 17.91 -12.12
CA ARG A 49 18.10 18.43 -12.93
C ARG A 49 17.72 17.44 -14.04
N ILE A 50 16.43 17.25 -14.24
CA ILE A 50 15.86 16.47 -15.33
C ILE A 50 15.25 17.48 -16.29
N ILE A 51 15.77 17.55 -17.54
CA ILE A 51 15.36 18.57 -18.52
C ILE A 51 14.51 17.98 -19.64
N ASN A 52 13.66 18.82 -20.25
CA ASN A 52 12.85 18.48 -21.44
C ASN A 52 11.97 17.24 -21.26
N VAL A 53 11.52 16.95 -20.03
CA VAL A 53 10.76 15.73 -19.73
C VAL A 53 9.25 15.99 -19.80
N ASN A 54 8.47 14.98 -20.17
CA ASN A 54 7.01 15.02 -20.04
C ASN A 54 6.64 14.45 -18.67
N ILE A 55 5.84 15.19 -17.90
CA ILE A 55 5.37 14.74 -16.58
C ILE A 55 4.01 14.06 -16.74
N ILE A 56 3.85 12.89 -16.14
CA ILE A 56 2.56 12.26 -15.90
C ILE A 56 2.04 12.80 -14.57
N ASP A 57 1.13 13.75 -14.68
CA ASP A 57 0.49 14.37 -13.54
C ASP A 57 -0.83 13.67 -13.22
N SER A 58 -1.05 13.36 -11.97
CA SER A 58 -2.22 12.58 -11.53
C SER A 58 -3.56 13.33 -11.68
N GLU A 59 -3.54 14.66 -11.73
CA GLU A 59 -4.75 15.49 -11.84
C GLU A 59 -5.02 15.92 -13.28
N ILE A 60 -3.96 16.28 -14.03
CA ILE A 60 -4.05 16.90 -15.35
C ILE A 60 -3.79 15.89 -16.48
N GLY A 61 -3.09 14.80 -16.18
CA GLY A 61 -2.63 13.81 -17.15
C GLY A 61 -1.22 14.12 -17.64
N LEU A 62 -1.06 14.65 -18.85
CA LEU A 62 0.27 14.88 -19.45
C LEU A 62 0.64 16.36 -19.49
N ILE A 63 1.73 16.74 -18.81
CA ILE A 63 2.35 18.05 -18.91
C ILE A 63 3.67 17.92 -19.68
N LYS A 64 3.76 18.57 -20.84
CA LYS A 64 4.93 18.41 -21.73
C LYS A 64 6.05 19.38 -21.40
N ASN A 65 7.27 18.99 -21.78
CA ASN A 65 8.45 19.84 -21.83
C ASN A 65 8.76 20.56 -20.49
N GLN A 66 8.88 19.81 -19.44
CA GLN A 66 9.17 20.34 -18.10
C GLN A 66 10.64 20.13 -17.72
N THR A 67 11.10 20.92 -16.75
CA THR A 67 12.35 20.71 -16.01
C THR A 67 12.01 20.49 -14.55
N VAL A 68 12.61 19.46 -13.96
CA VAL A 68 12.47 19.12 -12.53
C VAL A 68 13.86 19.21 -11.91
N VAL A 69 13.98 19.92 -10.79
CA VAL A 69 15.23 20.10 -10.04
C VAL A 69 15.11 19.43 -8.70
N ILE A 70 16.08 18.60 -8.37
CA ILE A 70 16.17 17.80 -7.16
C ILE A 70 17.41 18.21 -6.39
N ASP A 71 17.27 18.44 -5.09
CA ASP A 71 18.35 18.68 -4.16
C ASP A 71 18.13 17.84 -2.90
N ASP A 72 19.16 17.11 -2.48
CA ASP A 72 19.03 16.03 -1.51
C ASP A 72 17.91 15.06 -1.90
N GLN A 73 16.87 14.95 -1.10
CA GLN A 73 15.72 14.06 -1.31
C GLN A 73 14.48 14.77 -1.88
N MET A 74 14.59 16.09 -2.16
CA MET A 74 13.42 16.93 -2.41
C MET A 74 13.38 17.47 -3.83
N ILE A 75 12.19 17.56 -4.38
CA ILE A 75 11.90 18.36 -5.58
C ILE A 75 11.87 19.83 -5.16
N ILE A 76 12.87 20.60 -5.55
CA ILE A 76 12.98 22.01 -5.16
C ILE A 76 12.39 22.96 -6.19
N GLN A 77 12.25 22.51 -7.46
CA GLN A 77 11.64 23.32 -8.52
C GLN A 77 11.08 22.44 -9.64
N VAL A 78 9.92 22.82 -10.16
CA VAL A 78 9.29 22.28 -11.37
C VAL A 78 8.81 23.44 -12.24
N GLY A 79 9.02 23.37 -13.54
CA GLY A 79 8.56 24.42 -14.47
C GLY A 79 8.86 24.12 -15.94
N ASP A 80 8.37 25.00 -16.83
CA ASP A 80 8.59 24.87 -18.27
C ASP A 80 10.09 24.91 -18.61
N ALA A 81 10.54 23.96 -19.43
CA ALA A 81 11.96 23.83 -19.77
C ALA A 81 12.52 25.08 -20.48
N THR A 82 11.68 25.83 -21.20
CA THR A 82 12.09 27.07 -21.90
C THR A 82 12.36 28.22 -20.93
N GLU A 83 11.69 28.22 -19.78
CA GLU A 83 11.87 29.23 -18.73
C GLU A 83 13.02 28.88 -17.78
N MET A 84 13.29 27.60 -17.62
CA MET A 84 14.30 27.07 -16.68
C MET A 84 15.69 26.82 -17.30
N THR A 85 16.01 27.43 -18.42
CA THR A 85 17.28 27.23 -19.17
C THR A 85 18.54 27.60 -18.39
N LYS A 86 18.43 28.45 -17.35
CA LYS A 86 19.57 28.96 -16.56
C LYS A 86 19.76 28.25 -15.21
N VAL A 87 18.96 27.23 -14.92
CA VAL A 87 19.11 26.45 -13.70
C VAL A 87 20.22 25.43 -13.92
N ASP A 88 21.31 25.53 -13.17
CA ASP A 88 22.41 24.55 -13.18
C ASP A 88 22.22 23.52 -12.05
N ALA A 89 22.84 22.35 -12.22
CA ALA A 89 22.89 21.29 -11.21
C ALA A 89 24.17 20.47 -11.38
N ASN A 90 24.56 19.71 -10.34
CA ASN A 90 25.72 18.84 -10.37
C ASN A 90 25.61 17.75 -11.45
N LYS A 91 24.37 17.24 -11.66
CA LYS A 91 24.04 16.24 -12.70
C LYS A 91 22.86 16.72 -13.54
N THR A 92 22.96 16.51 -14.85
CA THR A 92 21.84 16.74 -15.78
C THR A 92 21.40 15.42 -16.38
N VAL A 93 20.09 15.12 -16.29
CA VAL A 93 19.44 13.98 -16.94
C VAL A 93 18.60 14.52 -18.10
N ASP A 94 18.84 14.01 -19.31
CA ASP A 94 18.05 14.38 -20.49
C ASP A 94 16.76 13.55 -20.55
N GLY A 95 15.63 14.22 -20.34
CA GLY A 95 14.29 13.68 -20.41
C GLY A 95 13.59 13.84 -21.77
N THR A 96 14.34 14.27 -22.82
CA THR A 96 13.76 14.46 -24.16
C THR A 96 13.08 13.18 -24.66
N GLY A 97 11.77 13.28 -24.93
CA GLY A 97 10.95 12.14 -25.38
C GLY A 97 10.59 11.13 -24.28
N LYS A 98 10.99 11.38 -23.03
CA LYS A 98 10.71 10.52 -21.88
C LYS A 98 9.56 11.04 -21.03
N TYR A 99 9.12 10.19 -20.09
CA TYR A 99 7.96 10.43 -19.23
C TYR A 99 8.36 10.23 -17.77
N LEU A 100 8.15 11.24 -16.96
CA LEU A 100 8.45 11.23 -15.53
C LEU A 100 7.14 11.10 -14.76
N MET A 101 7.09 10.16 -13.82
CA MET A 101 5.96 9.96 -12.92
C MET A 101 6.45 9.74 -11.49
N PRO A 102 5.58 9.86 -10.46
CA PRO A 102 5.94 9.45 -9.11
C PRO A 102 6.36 7.98 -9.07
N GLY A 103 7.24 7.64 -8.15
CA GLY A 103 7.63 6.26 -7.90
C GLY A 103 6.44 5.41 -7.47
N LEU A 104 6.45 4.14 -7.87
CA LEU A 104 5.33 3.24 -7.66
C LEU A 104 5.27 2.72 -6.22
N TRP A 105 4.04 2.45 -5.75
CA TRP A 105 3.71 1.75 -4.52
C TRP A 105 3.11 0.38 -4.81
N ASP A 106 3.60 -0.67 -4.12
CA ASP A 106 2.88 -1.93 -3.99
C ASP A 106 2.21 -1.97 -2.61
N ALA A 107 0.88 -1.79 -2.60
CA ALA A 107 0.12 -1.66 -1.36
C ALA A 107 -0.20 -3.01 -0.67
N HIS A 108 0.34 -4.12 -1.16
CA HIS A 108 0.15 -5.43 -0.55
C HIS A 108 1.29 -6.39 -0.88
N VAL A 109 2.25 -6.52 0.04
CA VAL A 109 3.38 -7.45 -0.09
C VAL A 109 3.60 -8.20 1.22
N HIS A 110 4.39 -9.29 1.17
CA HIS A 110 4.77 -10.10 2.32
C HIS A 110 6.26 -10.46 2.29
N PHE A 111 7.09 -9.77 3.07
CA PHE A 111 8.50 -10.15 3.25
C PHE A 111 8.68 -11.50 3.94
N ALA A 112 7.73 -11.86 4.81
CA ALA A 112 7.80 -13.06 5.62
C ALA A 112 7.19 -14.31 4.97
N TYR A 113 6.57 -14.22 3.78
CA TYR A 113 5.92 -15.38 3.16
C TYR A 113 6.95 -16.40 2.63
N ILE A 114 8.03 -15.91 2.03
CA ILE A 114 9.23 -16.69 1.66
C ILE A 114 10.44 -15.95 2.23
N GLU A 115 10.84 -16.28 3.47
CA GLU A 115 11.89 -15.55 4.19
C GLU A 115 13.23 -15.53 3.44
N GLU A 116 13.53 -16.58 2.65
CA GLU A 116 14.74 -16.67 1.81
C GLU A 116 14.78 -15.61 0.71
N LEU A 117 13.62 -15.15 0.22
CA LEU A 117 13.52 -14.12 -0.81
C LEU A 117 13.72 -12.71 -0.26
N ALA A 118 13.44 -12.48 1.00
CA ALA A 118 13.41 -11.13 1.58
C ALA A 118 14.70 -10.31 1.34
N PRO A 119 15.93 -10.87 1.35
CA PRO A 119 17.16 -10.13 1.02
C PRO A 119 17.20 -9.54 -0.38
N SER A 120 16.55 -10.19 -1.36
CA SER A 120 16.53 -9.74 -2.75
C SER A 120 15.39 -8.75 -3.05
N MET A 121 14.40 -8.63 -2.16
CA MET A 121 13.19 -7.86 -2.45
C MET A 121 13.46 -6.36 -2.63
N PHE A 122 14.42 -5.76 -1.90
CA PHE A 122 14.75 -4.34 -2.07
C PHE A 122 15.23 -4.05 -3.49
N ASN A 123 16.19 -4.84 -3.96
CA ASN A 123 16.75 -4.70 -5.31
C ASN A 123 15.68 -4.92 -6.37
N LEU A 124 14.84 -5.96 -6.22
CA LEU A 124 13.75 -6.25 -7.12
C LEU A 124 12.75 -5.08 -7.18
N PHE A 125 12.30 -4.56 -6.03
CA PHE A 125 11.38 -3.43 -6.01
C PHE A 125 11.97 -2.22 -6.73
N LEU A 126 13.19 -1.80 -6.39
CA LEU A 126 13.82 -0.63 -7.01
C LEU A 126 14.05 -0.83 -8.51
N ALA A 127 14.51 -2.01 -8.94
CA ALA A 127 14.76 -2.30 -10.37
C ALA A 127 13.48 -2.22 -11.21
N TYR A 128 12.32 -2.50 -10.61
CA TYR A 128 11.00 -2.35 -11.21
C TYR A 128 10.28 -1.04 -10.87
N GLY A 129 10.99 -0.03 -10.32
CA GLY A 129 10.44 1.30 -10.08
C GLY A 129 9.52 1.44 -8.88
N ILE A 130 9.47 0.42 -7.99
CA ILE A 130 8.69 0.47 -6.77
C ILE A 130 9.53 1.13 -5.67
N THR A 131 9.11 2.33 -5.26
CA THR A 131 9.82 3.13 -4.25
C THR A 131 9.18 3.02 -2.86
N SER A 132 7.99 2.45 -2.76
CA SER A 132 7.29 2.24 -1.51
C SER A 132 6.47 0.95 -1.51
N VAL A 133 6.37 0.30 -0.36
CA VAL A 133 5.58 -0.94 -0.20
C VAL A 133 4.83 -0.95 1.13
N ARG A 134 3.71 -1.69 1.17
CA ARG A 134 2.97 -1.97 2.39
C ARG A 134 3.02 -3.48 2.67
N ASP A 135 3.82 -3.89 3.67
CA ASP A 135 3.85 -5.26 4.18
C ASP A 135 2.63 -5.49 5.09
N THR A 136 1.77 -6.39 4.65
CA THR A 136 0.47 -6.64 5.28
C THR A 136 0.43 -7.90 6.13
N GLY A 137 1.59 -8.48 6.46
CA GLY A 137 1.60 -9.60 7.39
C GLY A 137 2.92 -10.34 7.53
N GLY A 138 3.33 -10.55 8.77
CA GLY A 138 4.52 -11.32 9.13
C GLY A 138 4.87 -11.16 10.61
N LYS A 139 5.73 -12.05 11.13
CA LYS A 139 6.27 -11.90 12.49
C LYS A 139 6.85 -10.51 12.69
N ILE A 140 6.44 -9.84 13.75
CA ILE A 140 6.79 -8.43 13.97
C ILE A 140 8.32 -8.19 13.95
N ASP A 141 9.12 -9.03 14.59
CA ASP A 141 10.57 -8.86 14.61
C ASP A 141 11.19 -9.01 13.21
N PHE A 142 10.62 -9.89 12.38
CA PHE A 142 11.07 -10.10 11.01
C PHE A 142 10.75 -8.89 10.13
N VAL A 143 9.51 -8.43 10.09
CA VAL A 143 9.13 -7.30 9.21
C VAL A 143 9.75 -5.99 9.68
N ARG A 144 9.87 -5.76 11.01
CA ARG A 144 10.58 -4.60 11.56
C ARG A 144 12.05 -4.58 11.18
N LYS A 145 12.72 -5.73 11.12
CA LYS A 145 14.12 -5.81 10.66
C LYS A 145 14.25 -5.16 9.28
N TRP A 146 13.37 -5.52 8.34
CA TRP A 146 13.42 -4.98 6.98
C TRP A 146 13.04 -3.49 6.93
N LYS A 147 12.02 -3.06 7.67
CA LYS A 147 11.69 -1.65 7.83
C LYS A 147 12.88 -0.84 8.37
N ASN A 148 13.54 -1.32 9.43
CA ASN A 148 14.70 -0.65 10.01
C ASN A 148 15.89 -0.60 9.03
N MET A 149 16.14 -1.67 8.27
CA MET A 149 17.18 -1.65 7.22
C MET A 149 16.88 -0.63 6.12
N ALA A 150 15.63 -0.54 5.68
CA ALA A 150 15.21 0.46 4.70
C ALA A 150 15.32 1.90 5.24
N GLN A 151 15.05 2.12 6.51
CA GLN A 151 15.21 3.43 7.16
C GLN A 151 16.69 3.81 7.35
N ALA A 152 17.56 2.82 7.58
CA ALA A 152 19.00 3.06 7.76
C ALA A 152 19.69 3.47 6.45
N ASP A 153 19.22 2.97 5.30
CA ASP A 153 19.66 3.42 3.97
C ASP A 153 18.44 3.57 3.04
N PRO A 154 17.72 4.68 3.11
CA PRO A 154 16.54 4.91 2.29
C PRO A 154 16.85 5.00 0.80
N THR A 155 18.12 5.22 0.43
CA THR A 155 18.51 5.27 -0.98
C THR A 155 18.59 3.89 -1.63
N ALA A 156 18.82 2.83 -0.85
CA ALA A 156 19.00 1.46 -1.35
C ALA A 156 17.77 0.54 -1.10
N ALA A 157 16.66 1.11 -0.64
CA ALA A 157 15.46 0.35 -0.30
C ALA A 157 14.18 1.14 -0.58
N PRO A 158 13.04 0.47 -0.85
CA PRO A 158 11.74 1.13 -0.84
C PRO A 158 11.38 1.60 0.58
N ARG A 159 10.49 2.57 0.71
CA ARG A 159 9.79 2.90 1.95
C ARG A 159 8.92 1.70 2.34
N ILE A 160 8.92 1.32 3.62
CA ILE A 160 8.14 0.15 4.07
C ILE A 160 7.19 0.57 5.17
N MET A 161 5.88 0.39 4.92
CA MET A 161 4.83 0.42 5.92
C MET A 161 4.53 -1.01 6.38
N ILE A 162 4.44 -1.27 7.67
CA ILE A 162 4.26 -2.62 8.21
C ILE A 162 3.02 -2.74 9.10
N ALA A 163 2.33 -3.88 8.98
CA ALA A 163 1.23 -4.26 9.88
C ALA A 163 1.68 -5.15 11.07
N GLY A 164 2.81 -5.85 10.94
CA GLY A 164 3.13 -6.94 11.85
C GLY A 164 2.29 -8.20 11.55
N PRO A 165 2.05 -9.09 12.55
CA PRO A 165 1.29 -10.31 12.30
C PRO A 165 -0.17 -10.06 11.99
N LEU A 166 -0.77 -10.95 11.20
CA LEU A 166 -2.20 -11.01 11.01
C LEU A 166 -2.88 -11.24 12.37
N LEU A 167 -3.78 -10.36 12.76
CA LEU A 167 -4.62 -10.52 13.95
C LEU A 167 -5.75 -11.49 13.60
N ASP A 168 -5.66 -12.73 14.03
CA ASP A 168 -6.61 -13.78 13.67
C ASP A 168 -7.24 -14.42 14.91
N GLY A 169 -8.44 -14.97 14.76
CA GLY A 169 -9.07 -15.78 15.81
C GLY A 169 -8.48 -17.19 15.89
N LEU A 170 -9.02 -18.03 16.76
CA LEU A 170 -8.65 -19.42 16.87
C LEU A 170 -9.69 -20.34 16.22
N PRO A 171 -9.25 -21.36 15.46
CA PRO A 171 -7.88 -21.68 15.05
C PRO A 171 -7.39 -20.70 13.95
N ASN A 172 -6.23 -20.08 14.13
CA ASN A 172 -5.69 -19.13 13.17
C ASN A 172 -5.26 -19.79 11.84
N VAL A 173 -5.28 -19.02 10.75
CA VAL A 173 -5.06 -19.56 9.41
C VAL A 173 -3.59 -19.80 9.11
N TYR A 174 -2.73 -18.83 9.33
CA TYR A 174 -1.30 -18.89 9.03
C TYR A 174 -0.50 -19.18 10.31
N ASP A 175 -0.54 -20.45 10.74
CA ASP A 175 -0.03 -20.94 12.03
C ASP A 175 1.38 -21.55 11.98
N GLY A 176 2.03 -21.55 10.81
CA GLY A 176 3.35 -22.16 10.63
C GLY A 176 3.35 -23.67 10.48
N SER A 177 2.20 -24.31 10.32
CA SER A 177 2.08 -25.78 10.26
C SER A 177 2.70 -26.40 9.00
N SER A 178 2.94 -25.61 7.96
CA SER A 178 3.59 -26.07 6.72
C SER A 178 4.16 -24.91 5.91
N ALA A 179 4.99 -25.21 4.90
CA ALA A 179 5.51 -24.21 3.97
C ALA A 179 4.40 -23.49 3.14
N MET A 180 3.23 -24.12 3.00
CA MET A 180 2.07 -23.50 2.34
C MET A 180 1.26 -22.62 3.31
N VAL A 181 1.53 -22.71 4.60
CA VAL A 181 0.86 -21.98 5.68
C VAL A 181 1.95 -21.47 6.64
N PRO A 182 2.83 -20.53 6.17
CA PRO A 182 3.89 -19.98 7.00
C PRO A 182 3.31 -19.25 8.21
N GLU A 183 4.13 -19.04 9.24
CA GLU A 183 3.71 -18.35 10.46
C GLU A 183 3.64 -16.84 10.23
N LEU A 184 2.49 -16.36 9.78
CA LEU A 184 2.22 -14.93 9.53
C LEU A 184 1.21 -14.34 10.52
N SER A 185 0.45 -15.17 11.24
CA SER A 185 -0.65 -14.73 12.10
C SER A 185 -0.38 -15.02 13.57
N VAL A 186 -1.05 -14.24 14.42
CA VAL A 186 -1.21 -14.51 15.86
C VAL A 186 -2.64 -14.92 16.13
N GLY A 187 -2.82 -16.08 16.79
CA GLY A 187 -4.14 -16.57 17.20
C GLY A 187 -4.58 -15.92 18.51
N LEU A 188 -5.72 -15.23 18.48
CA LEU A 188 -6.32 -14.49 19.59
C LEU A 188 -7.54 -15.27 20.08
N GLY A 189 -7.53 -15.72 21.34
CA GLY A 189 -8.61 -16.52 21.92
C GLY A 189 -9.71 -15.67 22.55
N THR A 190 -9.36 -14.47 23.02
CA THR A 190 -10.23 -13.57 23.77
C THR A 190 -10.13 -12.12 23.28
N VAL A 191 -11.01 -11.26 23.75
CA VAL A 191 -10.93 -9.79 23.51
C VAL A 191 -9.73 -9.20 24.24
N GLU A 192 -9.38 -9.72 25.42
CA GLU A 192 -8.19 -9.30 26.19
C GLU A 192 -6.89 -9.60 25.43
N ASP A 193 -6.84 -10.74 24.70
CA ASP A 193 -5.69 -11.03 23.82
C ASP A 193 -5.57 -9.98 22.71
N VAL A 194 -6.69 -9.55 22.14
CA VAL A 194 -6.71 -8.44 21.14
C VAL A 194 -6.13 -7.17 21.75
N GLU A 195 -6.58 -6.79 22.96
CA GLU A 195 -6.12 -5.58 23.63
C GLU A 195 -4.61 -5.59 23.87
N HIS A 196 -4.08 -6.70 24.37
CA HIS A 196 -2.66 -6.86 24.59
C HIS A 196 -1.87 -6.81 23.27
N GLN A 197 -2.33 -7.52 22.27
CA GLN A 197 -1.63 -7.60 20.98
C GLN A 197 -1.59 -6.25 20.26
N VAL A 198 -2.73 -5.53 20.20
CA VAL A 198 -2.78 -4.21 19.57
C VAL A 198 -1.94 -3.20 20.35
N ALA A 199 -1.97 -3.21 21.70
CA ALA A 199 -1.12 -2.33 22.51
C ALA A 199 0.37 -2.63 22.30
N MET A 200 0.77 -3.88 22.16
CA MET A 200 2.14 -4.29 21.85
C MET A 200 2.56 -3.80 20.48
N LEU A 201 1.73 -4.00 19.43
CA LEU A 201 2.02 -3.56 18.07
C LEU A 201 2.17 -2.02 17.97
N ASP A 202 1.29 -1.28 18.63
CA ASP A 202 1.37 0.17 18.74
C ASP A 202 2.70 0.61 19.39
N SER A 203 3.11 -0.03 20.49
CA SER A 203 4.39 0.24 21.15
C SER A 203 5.62 -0.09 20.30
N LEU A 204 5.45 -0.94 19.28
CA LEU A 204 6.48 -1.31 18.31
C LEU A 204 6.42 -0.48 17.02
N GLU A 205 5.59 0.56 17.00
CA GLU A 205 5.48 1.54 15.91
C GLU A 205 5.13 0.90 14.56
N VAL A 206 4.12 -0.01 14.54
CA VAL A 206 3.52 -0.46 13.29
C VAL A 206 2.74 0.70 12.64
N ASP A 207 2.61 0.67 11.32
CA ASP A 207 1.94 1.74 10.56
C ASP A 207 0.43 1.49 10.42
N LEU A 208 0.00 0.23 10.62
CA LEU A 208 -1.41 -0.19 10.50
C LEU A 208 -1.61 -1.53 11.22
N LEU A 209 -2.87 -1.97 11.32
CA LEU A 209 -3.24 -3.29 11.85
C LEU A 209 -3.84 -4.14 10.73
N LYS A 210 -3.59 -5.46 10.75
CA LYS A 210 -4.17 -6.41 9.78
C LYS A 210 -5.11 -7.37 10.47
N ALA A 211 -6.42 -7.20 10.30
CA ALA A 211 -7.46 -8.13 10.75
C ALA A 211 -7.59 -9.33 9.80
N TYR A 212 -7.94 -10.51 10.34
CA TYR A 212 -8.04 -11.71 9.55
C TYR A 212 -9.32 -12.52 9.81
N GLU A 213 -9.49 -13.65 9.08
CA GLU A 213 -10.78 -14.28 8.83
C GLU A 213 -11.41 -15.05 10.01
N MET A 214 -10.61 -15.48 10.99
CA MET A 214 -11.12 -16.26 12.13
C MET A 214 -11.51 -15.42 13.36
N LEU A 215 -11.32 -14.10 13.32
CA LEU A 215 -11.79 -13.22 14.40
C LEU A 215 -13.29 -13.38 14.62
N THR A 216 -13.72 -13.33 15.87
CA THR A 216 -15.13 -13.12 16.20
C THR A 216 -15.54 -11.67 15.90
N PRO A 217 -16.83 -11.38 15.74
CA PRO A 217 -17.31 -10.00 15.59
C PRO A 217 -16.81 -9.07 16.70
N GLU A 218 -16.88 -9.52 17.95
CA GLU A 218 -16.43 -8.75 19.13
C GLU A 218 -14.93 -8.47 19.11
N GLN A 219 -14.14 -9.45 18.70
CA GLN A 219 -12.67 -9.27 18.54
C GLN A 219 -12.37 -8.27 17.42
N PHE A 220 -13.04 -8.38 16.27
CA PHE A 220 -12.85 -7.46 15.15
C PHE A 220 -13.26 -6.02 15.52
N GLU A 221 -14.43 -5.84 16.12
CA GLU A 221 -14.90 -4.54 16.60
C GLU A 221 -13.89 -3.92 17.59
N ARG A 222 -13.29 -4.75 18.46
CA ARG A 222 -12.27 -4.28 19.39
C ARG A 222 -10.97 -3.89 18.70
N VAL A 223 -10.52 -4.65 17.68
CA VAL A 223 -9.36 -4.25 16.84
C VAL A 223 -9.64 -2.89 16.19
N ALA A 224 -10.83 -2.72 15.61
CA ALA A 224 -11.21 -1.48 14.92
C ALA A 224 -11.27 -0.27 15.87
N GLU A 225 -11.90 -0.44 17.04
CA GLU A 225 -11.96 0.59 18.07
C GLU A 225 -10.57 0.99 18.57
N MET A 226 -9.72 0.01 18.88
CA MET A 226 -8.37 0.29 19.37
C MET A 226 -7.49 0.92 18.31
N GLY A 227 -7.61 0.50 17.04
CA GLY A 227 -6.94 1.10 15.89
C GLY A 227 -7.32 2.58 15.77
N LYS A 228 -8.62 2.87 15.74
CA LYS A 228 -9.14 4.24 15.67
C LYS A 228 -8.60 5.13 16.80
N ASN A 229 -8.59 4.63 18.04
CA ASN A 229 -8.14 5.38 19.21
C ASN A 229 -6.62 5.66 19.20
N ARG A 230 -5.84 4.95 18.38
CA ARG A 230 -4.38 5.08 18.21
C ARG A 230 -3.97 5.71 16.89
N GLY A 231 -4.93 6.03 16.03
CA GLY A 231 -4.65 6.52 14.69
C GLY A 231 -4.09 5.46 13.73
N LEU A 232 -4.25 4.17 14.06
CA LEU A 232 -3.85 3.04 13.23
C LEU A 232 -5.01 2.59 12.35
N LYS A 233 -4.83 2.63 11.03
CA LYS A 233 -5.82 2.11 10.08
C LYS A 233 -5.89 0.58 10.20
N VAL A 234 -7.10 0.02 10.10
CA VAL A 234 -7.31 -1.43 10.13
C VAL A 234 -7.57 -1.91 8.70
N THR A 235 -6.63 -2.64 8.15
CA THR A 235 -6.79 -3.34 6.87
C THR A 235 -7.12 -4.81 7.10
N GLY A 236 -7.55 -5.52 6.09
CA GLY A 236 -7.61 -6.98 6.18
C GLY A 236 -8.71 -7.67 5.42
N HIS A 237 -8.97 -8.86 5.89
CA HIS A 237 -10.10 -9.66 5.45
C HIS A 237 -11.27 -9.47 6.41
N VAL A 238 -12.48 -9.51 5.88
CA VAL A 238 -13.69 -9.54 6.71
C VAL A 238 -13.73 -10.89 7.45
N PRO A 239 -13.93 -10.91 8.77
CA PRO A 239 -14.14 -12.15 9.50
C PRO A 239 -15.23 -13.01 8.89
N LEU A 240 -15.01 -14.33 8.81
CA LEU A 240 -15.95 -15.25 8.16
C LEU A 240 -17.35 -15.25 8.80
N SER A 241 -17.45 -14.85 10.08
CA SER A 241 -18.71 -14.75 10.83
C SER A 241 -19.45 -13.41 10.65
N MET A 242 -18.84 -12.43 9.93
CA MET A 242 -19.40 -11.08 9.74
C MET A 242 -19.78 -10.83 8.27
N SER A 243 -20.73 -9.90 8.07
CA SER A 243 -20.95 -9.33 6.72
C SER A 243 -19.93 -8.25 6.41
N VAL A 244 -19.70 -8.00 5.12
CA VAL A 244 -18.83 -6.91 4.64
C VAL A 244 -19.32 -5.55 5.13
N ILE A 245 -20.66 -5.34 5.13
CA ILE A 245 -21.26 -4.11 5.63
C ILE A 245 -20.94 -3.92 7.12
N ALA A 246 -21.13 -4.96 7.94
CA ALA A 246 -20.85 -4.86 9.37
C ALA A 246 -19.38 -4.58 9.67
N ALA A 247 -18.46 -5.18 8.93
CA ALA A 247 -17.03 -4.91 9.09
C ALA A 247 -16.66 -3.48 8.67
N SER A 248 -17.24 -2.98 7.56
CA SER A 248 -17.06 -1.61 7.11
C SER A 248 -17.61 -0.60 8.14
N ASP A 249 -18.82 -0.82 8.64
CA ASP A 249 -19.44 0.04 9.67
C ASP A 249 -18.68 0.03 11.00
N ALA A 250 -18.00 -1.09 11.32
CA ALA A 250 -17.16 -1.21 12.50
C ALA A 250 -15.80 -0.50 12.37
N GLY A 251 -15.41 -0.08 11.15
CA GLY A 251 -14.18 0.71 10.93
C GLY A 251 -13.07 -0.02 10.15
N LEU A 252 -13.40 -1.02 9.32
CA LEU A 252 -12.46 -1.58 8.35
C LEU A 252 -12.02 -0.47 7.38
N SER A 253 -10.74 -0.06 7.44
CA SER A 253 -10.22 1.02 6.61
C SER A 253 -9.92 0.56 5.18
N SER A 254 -9.49 -0.70 5.00
CA SER A 254 -9.30 -1.26 3.66
C SER A 254 -9.57 -2.76 3.61
N LEU A 255 -10.20 -3.20 2.52
CA LEU A 255 -10.52 -4.59 2.23
C LEU A 255 -9.55 -5.16 1.20
N GLU A 256 -8.89 -6.25 1.56
CA GLU A 256 -7.92 -6.92 0.71
C GLU A 256 -8.60 -7.97 -0.19
N HIS A 257 -8.11 -8.11 -1.44
CA HIS A 257 -8.51 -9.14 -2.41
C HIS A 257 -10.00 -9.16 -2.78
N MET A 258 -10.75 -8.10 -2.46
CA MET A 258 -12.23 -8.12 -2.55
C MET A 258 -12.83 -9.29 -1.75
N ARG A 259 -12.16 -9.69 -0.66
CA ARG A 259 -12.50 -10.90 0.07
C ARG A 259 -13.91 -10.83 0.65
N ASN A 260 -14.73 -11.84 0.35
CA ASN A 260 -16.12 -11.97 0.75
C ASN A 260 -17.12 -11.02 0.04
N LEU A 261 -16.69 -10.20 -0.92
CA LEU A 261 -17.63 -9.40 -1.74
C LEU A 261 -18.55 -10.29 -2.57
N GLU A 262 -18.05 -11.44 -3.06
CA GLU A 262 -18.88 -12.40 -3.79
C GLU A 262 -20.08 -12.88 -2.96
N LEU A 263 -19.88 -13.11 -1.67
CA LEU A 263 -20.97 -13.50 -0.76
C LEU A 263 -21.85 -12.31 -0.42
N ALA A 264 -21.27 -11.15 -0.14
CA ALA A 264 -22.00 -9.96 0.25
C ALA A 264 -22.92 -9.44 -0.87
N CYS A 265 -22.56 -9.64 -2.13
CA CYS A 265 -23.30 -9.18 -3.31
C CYS A 265 -24.25 -10.26 -3.87
N ALA A 266 -24.48 -11.37 -3.16
CA ALA A 266 -25.41 -12.39 -3.57
C ALA A 266 -26.83 -12.11 -3.06
N GLY A 267 -27.85 -12.40 -3.85
CA GLY A 267 -29.26 -12.25 -3.45
C GLY A 267 -29.67 -13.13 -2.25
N ASN A 268 -28.86 -14.15 -1.95
CA ASN A 268 -29.02 -15.04 -0.78
C ASN A 268 -27.91 -14.85 0.27
N ALA A 269 -27.29 -13.66 0.35
CA ALA A 269 -26.15 -13.34 1.22
C ALA A 269 -26.38 -13.71 2.70
N ASP A 270 -27.56 -13.39 3.26
CA ASP A 270 -27.88 -13.70 4.66
C ASP A 270 -27.91 -15.21 4.91
N GLN A 271 -28.49 -15.99 3.98
CA GLN A 271 -28.50 -17.44 4.07
C GLN A 271 -27.09 -18.03 4.02
N LEU A 272 -26.25 -17.54 3.11
CA LEU A 272 -24.86 -17.96 2.99
C LEU A 272 -24.05 -17.60 4.24
N LEU A 273 -24.27 -16.45 4.84
CA LEU A 273 -23.60 -16.03 6.08
C LEU A 273 -23.98 -16.94 7.25
N GLU A 274 -25.26 -17.30 7.40
CA GLU A 274 -25.72 -18.22 8.44
C GLU A 274 -25.18 -19.64 8.26
N GLN A 275 -25.14 -20.12 7.02
CA GLN A 275 -24.45 -21.39 6.68
C GLN A 275 -22.97 -21.34 7.04
N ARG A 276 -22.30 -20.21 6.79
CA ARG A 276 -20.89 -20.00 7.13
C ARG A 276 -20.64 -20.08 8.63
N ARG A 277 -21.49 -19.45 9.45
CA ARG A 277 -21.44 -19.55 10.92
C ARG A 277 -21.61 -20.99 11.39
N THR A 278 -22.51 -21.73 10.74
CA THR A 278 -22.69 -23.17 11.02
C THR A 278 -21.44 -23.98 10.69
N LEU A 279 -20.82 -23.74 9.51
CA LEU A 279 -19.59 -24.40 9.09
C LEU A 279 -18.41 -24.07 10.02
N LEU A 280 -18.28 -22.82 10.47
CA LEU A 280 -17.28 -22.40 11.45
C LEU A 280 -17.43 -23.19 12.76
N ASN A 281 -18.65 -23.28 13.28
CA ASN A 281 -18.91 -24.02 14.52
C ASN A 281 -18.63 -25.52 14.38
N GLN A 282 -19.00 -26.13 13.25
CA GLN A 282 -18.72 -27.54 12.96
C GLN A 282 -17.21 -27.83 12.84
N GLY A 283 -16.46 -26.89 12.27
CA GLY A 283 -15.03 -27.02 12.01
C GLY A 283 -14.10 -26.46 13.08
N LYS A 284 -14.59 -26.07 14.24
CA LYS A 284 -13.80 -25.40 15.29
C LYS A 284 -12.55 -26.15 15.79
N ASN A 285 -12.47 -27.45 15.51
CA ASN A 285 -11.32 -28.29 15.85
C ASN A 285 -10.43 -28.61 14.63
N ASP A 286 -10.77 -28.11 13.44
CA ASP A 286 -9.94 -28.28 12.25
C ASP A 286 -8.82 -27.23 12.23
N PRO A 287 -7.69 -27.49 11.54
CA PRO A 287 -6.69 -26.43 11.30
C PRO A 287 -7.33 -25.23 10.57
N GLY A 288 -7.01 -24.01 11.00
CA GLY A 288 -7.65 -22.80 10.52
C GLY A 288 -7.57 -22.61 9.02
N GLY A 289 -6.43 -22.88 8.39
CA GLY A 289 -6.27 -22.81 6.93
C GLY A 289 -7.14 -23.82 6.17
N VAL A 290 -7.33 -25.04 6.72
CA VAL A 290 -8.20 -26.06 6.13
C VAL A 290 -9.67 -25.63 6.25
N LEU A 291 -10.10 -25.19 7.43
CA LEU A 291 -11.46 -24.72 7.71
C LEU A 291 -11.83 -23.57 6.78
N ARG A 292 -10.99 -22.55 6.71
CA ARG A 292 -11.14 -21.39 5.80
C ARG A 292 -11.32 -21.83 4.34
N SER A 293 -10.40 -22.66 3.85
CA SER A 293 -10.41 -23.11 2.45
C SER A 293 -11.68 -23.89 2.14
N ARG A 294 -12.12 -24.77 3.04
CA ARG A 294 -13.36 -25.54 2.91
C ARG A 294 -14.60 -24.62 2.85
N ILE A 295 -14.68 -23.61 3.70
CA ILE A 295 -15.80 -22.65 3.74
C ILE A 295 -15.90 -21.90 2.42
N HIS A 296 -14.78 -21.31 1.96
CA HIS A 296 -14.76 -20.57 0.70
C HIS A 296 -15.12 -21.47 -0.51
N SER A 297 -14.57 -22.67 -0.57
CA SER A 297 -14.86 -23.61 -1.65
C SER A 297 -16.32 -24.06 -1.68
N ALA A 298 -16.94 -24.23 -0.51
CA ALA A 298 -18.35 -24.65 -0.41
C ALA A 298 -19.35 -23.57 -0.84
N GLN A 299 -18.98 -22.29 -0.77
CA GLN A 299 -19.94 -21.20 -0.92
C GLN A 299 -19.72 -20.31 -2.14
N ARG A 300 -18.47 -20.17 -2.60
CA ARG A 300 -18.08 -19.18 -3.62
C ARG A 300 -18.87 -19.33 -4.92
N GLN A 301 -18.99 -20.54 -5.44
CA GLN A 301 -19.73 -20.76 -6.69
C GLN A 301 -21.19 -20.35 -6.54
N ASN A 302 -21.85 -20.79 -5.47
CA ASN A 302 -23.24 -20.44 -5.19
C ASN A 302 -23.41 -18.92 -5.05
N ALA A 303 -22.49 -18.25 -4.37
CA ALA A 303 -22.52 -16.78 -4.20
C ALA A 303 -22.44 -16.05 -5.55
N VAL A 304 -21.51 -16.45 -6.42
CA VAL A 304 -21.32 -15.83 -7.73
C VAL A 304 -22.51 -16.10 -8.66
N GLU A 305 -23.07 -17.32 -8.65
CA GLU A 305 -24.24 -17.68 -9.45
C GLU A 305 -25.53 -16.99 -8.99
N ASN A 306 -25.60 -16.56 -7.73
CA ASN A 306 -26.71 -15.80 -7.16
C ASN A 306 -26.39 -14.29 -7.02
N TYR A 307 -25.41 -13.80 -7.77
CA TYR A 307 -25.10 -12.37 -7.77
C TYR A 307 -26.33 -11.53 -8.08
N ASP A 308 -26.52 -10.43 -7.33
CA ASP A 308 -27.65 -9.51 -7.47
C ASP A 308 -27.14 -8.07 -7.53
N ASP A 309 -27.43 -7.37 -8.64
CA ASP A 309 -26.98 -5.99 -8.85
C ASP A 309 -27.50 -5.02 -7.79
N LEU A 310 -28.73 -5.17 -7.32
CA LEU A 310 -29.31 -4.26 -6.33
C LEU A 310 -28.66 -4.48 -4.95
N VAL A 311 -28.36 -5.72 -4.60
CA VAL A 311 -27.62 -6.05 -3.38
C VAL A 311 -26.19 -5.53 -3.47
N ALA A 312 -25.53 -5.71 -4.61
CA ALA A 312 -24.19 -5.19 -4.85
C ALA A 312 -24.14 -3.67 -4.72
N ASP A 313 -25.09 -2.95 -5.32
CA ASP A 313 -25.16 -1.50 -5.24
C ASP A 313 -25.35 -1.02 -3.77
N GLN A 314 -26.12 -1.73 -2.96
CA GLN A 314 -26.27 -1.42 -1.52
C GLN A 314 -24.96 -1.64 -0.76
N VAL A 315 -24.26 -2.74 -1.01
CA VAL A 315 -22.95 -3.03 -0.40
C VAL A 315 -21.96 -1.96 -0.77
N LEU A 316 -21.82 -1.65 -2.06
CA LEU A 316 -20.88 -0.65 -2.57
C LEU A 316 -21.21 0.75 -2.05
N ALA A 317 -22.48 1.11 -1.90
CA ALA A 317 -22.88 2.38 -1.29
C ALA A 317 -22.41 2.54 0.16
N VAL A 318 -22.42 1.45 0.94
CA VAL A 318 -21.87 1.46 2.31
C VAL A 318 -20.36 1.58 2.30
N LEU A 319 -19.66 0.83 1.44
CA LEU A 319 -18.20 0.92 1.31
C LEU A 319 -17.75 2.32 0.87
N ALA A 320 -18.49 2.94 -0.06
CA ALA A 320 -18.23 4.31 -0.49
C ALA A 320 -18.46 5.33 0.62
N LYS A 321 -19.58 5.21 1.35
CA LYS A 321 -19.92 6.10 2.48
C LYS A 321 -18.90 6.04 3.60
N ASN A 322 -18.40 4.84 3.90
CA ASN A 322 -17.45 4.60 4.98
C ASN A 322 -15.99 4.75 4.52
N GLU A 323 -15.76 5.09 3.25
CA GLU A 323 -14.42 5.18 2.64
C GLU A 323 -13.58 3.91 2.88
N THR A 324 -14.22 2.73 2.76
CA THR A 324 -13.51 1.45 2.90
C THR A 324 -12.75 1.15 1.62
N TRP A 325 -11.47 1.47 1.62
CA TRP A 325 -10.55 1.29 0.47
C TRP A 325 -10.53 -0.14 -0.02
N GLN A 326 -10.23 -0.33 -1.31
CA GLN A 326 -10.14 -1.66 -1.91
C GLN A 326 -8.75 -1.92 -2.45
N ILE A 327 -8.21 -3.09 -2.16
CA ILE A 327 -6.96 -3.58 -2.76
C ILE A 327 -7.27 -4.88 -3.49
N PRO A 328 -7.58 -4.82 -4.79
CA PRO A 328 -8.10 -5.97 -5.55
C PRO A 328 -7.13 -7.12 -5.68
N THR A 329 -5.82 -6.85 -5.75
CA THR A 329 -4.77 -7.83 -6.05
C THR A 329 -5.14 -8.73 -7.23
N LEU A 330 -5.51 -8.13 -8.35
CA LEU A 330 -5.92 -8.85 -9.55
C LEU A 330 -4.80 -9.74 -10.09
N ALA A 331 -3.53 -9.30 -9.95
CA ALA A 331 -2.38 -10.12 -10.30
C ALA A 331 -2.42 -11.50 -9.63
N LEU A 332 -2.79 -11.57 -8.35
CA LEU A 332 -3.01 -12.84 -7.64
C LEU A 332 -4.34 -13.48 -8.03
N ASN A 333 -5.41 -12.69 -7.99
CA ASN A 333 -6.76 -13.19 -8.15
C ASN A 333 -7.05 -13.82 -9.53
N LEU A 334 -6.33 -13.39 -10.56
CA LEU A 334 -6.45 -13.92 -11.93
C LEU A 334 -5.37 -14.96 -12.26
N ALA A 335 -4.37 -15.16 -11.40
CA ALA A 335 -3.22 -16.00 -11.69
C ALA A 335 -3.57 -17.45 -12.04
N SER A 336 -4.62 -18.02 -11.43
CA SER A 336 -5.07 -19.39 -11.70
C SER A 336 -5.69 -19.57 -13.09
N THR A 337 -6.32 -18.53 -13.65
CA THR A 337 -6.98 -18.53 -14.95
C THR A 337 -6.06 -18.03 -16.05
N ASP A 338 -5.45 -16.88 -15.84
CA ASP A 338 -4.69 -16.17 -16.87
C ASP A 338 -3.25 -16.67 -16.98
N ARG A 339 -2.76 -17.33 -15.93
CA ARG A 339 -1.43 -17.99 -15.89
C ARG A 339 -0.31 -17.07 -16.37
N GLN A 340 -0.34 -15.81 -15.94
CA GLN A 340 0.62 -14.78 -16.36
C GLN A 340 2.06 -15.20 -16.06
N PHE A 341 2.28 -16.00 -15.01
CA PHE A 341 3.55 -16.62 -14.68
C PHE A 341 4.08 -17.60 -15.78
N MET A 342 3.29 -17.88 -16.80
CA MET A 342 3.70 -18.65 -18.01
C MET A 342 4.06 -17.74 -19.17
N ARG A 343 3.73 -16.46 -19.15
CA ARG A 343 4.17 -15.47 -20.16
C ARG A 343 5.69 -15.38 -20.14
N GLU A 344 6.33 -15.34 -21.29
CA GLU A 344 7.79 -15.29 -21.40
C GLU A 344 8.35 -14.04 -20.73
N ASP A 345 7.78 -12.86 -21.02
CA ASP A 345 8.17 -11.56 -20.44
C ASP A 345 8.02 -11.50 -18.91
N PHE A 346 7.13 -12.30 -18.33
CA PHE A 346 6.99 -12.41 -16.87
C PHE A 346 8.00 -13.42 -16.31
N ARG A 347 8.19 -14.55 -16.97
CA ARG A 347 9.11 -15.61 -16.51
C ARG A 347 10.57 -15.22 -16.52
N GLU A 348 10.97 -14.24 -17.32
CA GLU A 348 12.30 -13.63 -17.29
C GLU A 348 12.63 -13.12 -15.88
N SER A 349 11.66 -12.57 -15.15
CA SER A 349 11.86 -12.09 -13.79
C SER A 349 12.24 -13.19 -12.78
N PHE A 350 11.98 -14.45 -13.08
CA PHE A 350 12.39 -15.55 -12.20
C PHE A 350 13.92 -15.72 -12.12
N ALA A 351 14.65 -15.27 -13.16
CA ALA A 351 16.10 -15.34 -13.17
C ALA A 351 16.77 -14.45 -12.10
N TYR A 352 16.02 -13.51 -11.52
CA TYR A 352 16.49 -12.59 -10.48
C TYR A 352 16.14 -13.06 -9.06
N LEU A 353 15.54 -14.25 -8.94
CA LEU A 353 15.23 -14.87 -7.65
C LEU A 353 16.41 -15.74 -7.18
N PRO A 354 16.55 -16.01 -5.88
CA PRO A 354 17.49 -17.02 -5.41
C PRO A 354 17.32 -18.36 -6.14
N ASP A 355 18.43 -19.04 -6.49
CA ASP A 355 18.45 -20.25 -7.32
C ASP A 355 17.45 -21.34 -6.92
N SER A 356 17.30 -21.53 -5.60
CA SER A 356 16.33 -22.49 -5.02
C SER A 356 14.90 -22.14 -5.35
N ILE A 357 14.55 -20.84 -5.25
CA ILE A 357 13.21 -20.30 -5.53
C ILE A 357 12.96 -20.30 -7.03
N GLU A 358 13.91 -19.82 -7.84
CA GLU A 358 13.82 -19.84 -9.30
C GLU A 358 13.52 -21.25 -9.78
N SER A 359 14.33 -22.22 -9.39
CA SER A 359 14.18 -23.63 -9.79
C SER A 359 12.82 -24.20 -9.39
N ALA A 360 12.40 -23.95 -8.15
CA ALA A 360 11.10 -24.40 -7.65
C ALA A 360 9.94 -23.72 -8.42
N TRP A 361 10.00 -22.42 -8.67
CA TRP A 361 8.96 -21.69 -9.39
C TRP A 361 8.86 -22.11 -10.86
N ARG A 362 10.00 -22.29 -11.54
CA ARG A 362 10.02 -22.78 -12.93
C ARG A 362 9.38 -24.17 -13.07
N ASN A 363 9.58 -25.06 -12.12
CA ASN A 363 9.01 -26.39 -12.12
C ASN A 363 7.53 -26.38 -11.70
N ASN A 364 7.23 -25.78 -10.57
CA ASN A 364 5.87 -25.79 -10.01
C ASN A 364 4.88 -25.02 -10.90
N SER A 365 5.30 -23.91 -11.52
CA SER A 365 4.45 -23.14 -12.44
C SER A 365 4.08 -23.94 -13.70
N ARG A 366 5.01 -24.77 -14.22
CA ARG A 366 4.71 -25.67 -15.35
C ARG A 366 3.70 -26.74 -14.96
N THR A 367 3.94 -27.44 -13.83
CA THR A 367 3.01 -28.44 -13.31
C THR A 367 1.61 -27.85 -13.08
N PHE A 368 1.56 -26.64 -12.50
CA PHE A 368 0.29 -25.95 -12.30
C PHE A 368 -0.39 -25.60 -13.63
N ALA A 369 0.39 -25.20 -14.64
CA ALA A 369 -0.14 -24.85 -15.96
C ALA A 369 -0.73 -26.06 -16.74
N GLU A 370 -0.37 -27.29 -16.37
CA GLU A 370 -0.94 -28.51 -16.96
C GLU A 370 -2.32 -28.86 -16.36
N SER A 371 -2.71 -28.24 -15.23
CA SER A 371 -4.01 -28.49 -14.60
C SER A 371 -5.15 -27.92 -15.45
N GLU A 372 -6.30 -28.59 -15.46
CA GLU A 372 -7.51 -28.05 -16.07
C GLU A 372 -8.00 -26.80 -15.29
N ILE A 373 -8.55 -25.83 -16.01
CA ILE A 373 -9.23 -24.68 -15.43
C ILE A 373 -10.72 -25.01 -15.41
N PRO A 374 -11.35 -25.21 -14.25
CA PRO A 374 -12.79 -25.45 -14.18
C PRO A 374 -13.59 -24.28 -14.77
N ASP A 375 -14.72 -24.55 -15.43
CA ASP A 375 -15.57 -23.52 -16.05
C ASP A 375 -15.95 -22.41 -15.09
N PHE A 376 -16.25 -22.75 -13.84
CA PHE A 376 -16.55 -21.76 -12.81
C PHE A 376 -15.41 -20.75 -12.60
N GLN A 377 -14.15 -21.14 -12.76
CA GLN A 377 -13.03 -20.21 -12.58
C GLN A 377 -13.04 -19.09 -13.62
N GLN A 378 -13.51 -19.35 -14.84
CA GLN A 378 -13.68 -18.33 -15.87
C GLN A 378 -14.82 -17.37 -15.49
N THR A 379 -15.97 -17.91 -15.07
CA THR A 379 -17.08 -17.08 -14.56
C THR A 379 -16.65 -16.21 -13.39
N TYR A 380 -15.85 -16.76 -12.46
CA TYR A 380 -15.36 -16.03 -11.31
C TYR A 380 -14.30 -14.97 -11.69
N ARG A 381 -13.48 -15.25 -12.72
CA ARG A 381 -12.57 -14.25 -13.30
C ARG A 381 -13.34 -13.04 -13.82
N GLU A 382 -14.36 -13.27 -14.63
CA GLU A 382 -15.20 -12.21 -15.19
C GLU A 382 -15.91 -11.42 -14.07
N TRP A 383 -16.42 -12.11 -13.07
CA TRP A 383 -17.02 -11.50 -11.89
C TRP A 383 -16.05 -10.54 -11.18
N LYS A 384 -14.78 -10.95 -10.99
CA LYS A 384 -13.76 -10.12 -10.33
C LYS A 384 -13.47 -8.84 -11.12
N LEU A 385 -13.27 -8.93 -12.43
CA LEU A 385 -13.04 -7.76 -13.28
C LEU A 385 -14.24 -6.82 -13.28
N ASN A 386 -15.45 -7.35 -13.40
CA ASN A 386 -16.69 -6.57 -13.33
C ASN A 386 -16.87 -5.91 -11.95
N MET A 387 -16.50 -6.58 -10.86
CA MET A 387 -16.59 -6.03 -9.51
C MET A 387 -15.61 -4.86 -9.32
N VAL A 388 -14.37 -4.98 -9.81
CA VAL A 388 -13.41 -3.86 -9.80
C VAL A 388 -13.96 -2.66 -10.57
N LYS A 389 -14.56 -2.91 -11.74
CA LYS A 389 -15.24 -1.84 -12.51
C LYS A 389 -16.36 -1.17 -11.71
N LYS A 390 -17.22 -1.95 -11.04
CA LYS A 390 -18.30 -1.42 -10.20
C LYS A 390 -17.78 -0.62 -9.00
N ILE A 391 -16.72 -1.10 -8.34
CA ILE A 391 -16.03 -0.39 -7.25
C ILE A 391 -15.51 0.96 -7.73
N HIS A 392 -14.87 0.97 -8.90
CA HIS A 392 -14.37 2.20 -9.52
C HIS A 392 -15.51 3.17 -9.88
N ASP A 393 -16.58 2.69 -10.51
CA ASP A 393 -17.73 3.49 -10.89
C ASP A 393 -18.47 4.07 -9.68
N ALA A 394 -18.52 3.33 -8.57
CA ALA A 394 -19.04 3.77 -7.27
C ALA A 394 -18.13 4.77 -6.55
N LYS A 395 -16.95 5.12 -7.14
CA LYS A 395 -15.96 6.05 -6.57
C LYS A 395 -15.39 5.60 -5.22
N ILE A 396 -15.37 4.32 -4.97
CA ILE A 396 -14.70 3.74 -3.81
C ILE A 396 -13.18 3.81 -4.06
N PRO A 397 -12.38 4.36 -3.14
CA PRO A 397 -10.95 4.50 -3.34
C PRO A 397 -10.26 3.14 -3.41
N MET A 398 -9.26 3.03 -4.31
CA MET A 398 -8.49 1.80 -4.52
C MET A 398 -7.00 2.07 -4.48
N MET A 399 -6.24 1.05 -4.05
CA MET A 399 -4.78 0.99 -4.19
C MET A 399 -4.39 -0.29 -4.93
N ALA A 400 -3.39 -0.18 -5.81
CA ALA A 400 -2.77 -1.34 -6.44
C ALA A 400 -1.92 -2.10 -5.41
N GLY A 401 -2.05 -3.41 -5.37
CA GLY A 401 -1.28 -4.31 -4.54
C GLY A 401 -1.22 -5.69 -5.16
N THR A 402 -0.18 -6.46 -4.89
CA THR A 402 0.07 -7.71 -5.61
C THR A 402 -0.13 -8.97 -4.79
N ASP A 403 0.09 -8.90 -3.48
CA ASP A 403 0.23 -10.05 -2.59
C ASP A 403 1.49 -10.90 -2.90
N CYS A 404 2.52 -10.26 -3.52
CA CYS A 404 3.78 -10.95 -3.77
C CYS A 404 4.49 -11.32 -2.45
N PRO A 405 5.20 -12.44 -2.40
CA PRO A 405 5.58 -13.36 -3.49
C PRO A 405 4.65 -14.59 -3.63
N ILE A 406 3.39 -14.49 -3.24
CA ILE A 406 2.43 -15.61 -3.32
C ILE A 406 2.21 -16.00 -4.79
N PHE A 407 2.05 -17.30 -5.06
CA PHE A 407 1.64 -17.85 -6.34
C PHE A 407 2.48 -17.39 -7.56
N PHE A 408 3.82 -17.44 -7.41
CA PHE A 408 4.80 -17.08 -8.46
C PHE A 408 4.85 -15.58 -8.80
N LEU A 409 4.33 -14.72 -7.95
CA LEU A 409 4.34 -13.27 -8.16
C LEU A 409 5.69 -12.69 -7.76
N THR A 410 6.53 -12.40 -8.74
CA THR A 410 7.85 -11.79 -8.52
C THR A 410 7.71 -10.38 -7.96
N PRO A 411 8.33 -10.06 -6.80
CA PRO A 411 8.36 -8.71 -6.26
C PRO A 411 8.75 -7.67 -7.31
N GLY A 412 8.07 -6.56 -7.36
CA GLY A 412 8.26 -5.51 -8.35
C GLY A 412 7.58 -5.81 -9.68
N ARG A 413 7.97 -6.87 -10.39
CA ARG A 413 7.36 -7.21 -11.70
C ARG A 413 5.84 -7.39 -11.63
N SER A 414 5.35 -7.94 -10.54
CA SER A 414 3.93 -8.23 -10.37
C SER A 414 3.05 -6.98 -10.25
N LEU A 415 3.60 -5.85 -9.80
CA LEU A 415 2.83 -4.60 -9.74
C LEU A 415 2.47 -4.09 -11.14
N HIS A 416 3.36 -4.21 -12.09
CA HIS A 416 3.04 -3.85 -13.49
C HIS A 416 1.94 -4.74 -14.06
N LEU A 417 1.89 -6.00 -13.65
CA LEU A 417 0.79 -6.91 -14.00
C LEU A 417 -0.53 -6.50 -13.33
N GLU A 418 -0.50 -6.06 -12.07
CA GLU A 418 -1.68 -5.51 -11.39
C GLU A 418 -2.23 -4.29 -12.15
N LEU A 419 -1.35 -3.37 -12.59
CA LEU A 419 -1.76 -2.21 -13.38
C LEU A 419 -2.36 -2.61 -14.74
N GLU A 420 -1.79 -3.61 -15.43
CA GLU A 420 -2.37 -4.19 -16.65
C GLU A 420 -3.79 -4.71 -16.38
N SER A 421 -3.98 -5.44 -15.27
CA SER A 421 -5.25 -6.06 -14.90
C SER A 421 -6.31 -5.02 -14.48
N LEU A 422 -5.90 -3.93 -13.82
CA LEU A 422 -6.79 -2.82 -13.48
C LEU A 422 -7.31 -2.11 -14.76
N VAL A 423 -6.45 -1.94 -15.76
CA VAL A 423 -6.88 -1.40 -17.07
C VAL A 423 -7.81 -2.38 -17.79
N GLU A 424 -7.55 -3.69 -17.74
CA GLU A 424 -8.46 -4.71 -18.26
C GLU A 424 -9.83 -4.67 -17.56
N ALA A 425 -9.85 -4.40 -16.26
CA ALA A 425 -11.08 -4.22 -15.49
C ALA A 425 -11.85 -2.93 -15.82
N GLY A 426 -11.28 -2.03 -16.63
CA GLY A 426 -11.96 -0.83 -17.14
C GLY A 426 -11.50 0.51 -16.57
N LEU A 427 -10.41 0.54 -15.81
CA LEU A 427 -9.75 1.80 -15.44
C LEU A 427 -8.99 2.34 -16.66
N THR A 428 -8.88 3.66 -16.78
CA THR A 428 -7.94 4.27 -17.71
C THR A 428 -6.49 4.05 -17.21
N PRO A 429 -5.48 4.10 -18.11
CA PRO A 429 -4.09 4.01 -17.68
C PRO A 429 -3.71 5.03 -16.58
N LEU A 430 -4.24 6.25 -16.65
CA LEU A 430 -4.00 7.27 -15.62
C LEU A 430 -4.60 6.85 -14.27
N GLU A 431 -5.84 6.39 -14.23
CA GLU A 431 -6.51 5.93 -13.02
C GLU A 431 -5.78 4.71 -12.41
N ALA A 432 -5.30 3.78 -13.24
CA ALA A 432 -4.48 2.66 -12.79
C ALA A 432 -3.15 3.15 -12.15
N ILE A 433 -2.45 4.11 -12.78
CA ILE A 433 -1.23 4.72 -12.22
C ILE A 433 -1.53 5.42 -10.88
N GLN A 434 -2.64 6.13 -10.78
CA GLN A 434 -3.05 6.79 -9.52
C GLN A 434 -3.17 5.78 -8.37
N THR A 435 -3.68 4.56 -8.62
CA THR A 435 -3.79 3.52 -7.57
C THR A 435 -2.45 3.08 -7.01
N ALA A 436 -1.35 3.27 -7.74
CA ALA A 436 0.00 2.91 -7.34
C ALA A 436 0.90 4.13 -7.04
N THR A 437 0.36 5.34 -6.97
CA THR A 437 1.15 6.56 -6.73
C THR A 437 0.48 7.49 -5.71
N GLN A 438 -0.51 8.23 -6.14
CA GLN A 438 -1.25 9.20 -5.34
C GLN A 438 -2.09 8.52 -4.24
N ARG A 439 -2.85 7.49 -4.59
CA ARG A 439 -3.81 6.86 -3.69
C ARG A 439 -3.17 6.23 -2.43
N PRO A 440 -2.04 5.50 -2.51
CA PRO A 440 -1.35 5.05 -1.30
C PRO A 440 -0.87 6.21 -0.41
N ALA A 441 -0.43 7.32 -1.00
CA ALA A 441 -0.02 8.50 -0.24
C ALA A 441 -1.22 9.13 0.51
N GLU A 442 -2.37 9.26 -0.16
CA GLU A 442 -3.64 9.68 0.46
C GLU A 442 -4.08 8.72 1.57
N TYR A 443 -3.98 7.41 1.34
CA TYR A 443 -4.34 6.42 2.37
C TYR A 443 -3.52 6.56 3.65
N PHE A 444 -2.24 6.91 3.55
CA PHE A 444 -1.36 7.10 4.70
C PHE A 444 -1.30 8.54 5.20
N ASP A 445 -2.11 9.46 4.66
CA ASP A 445 -2.12 10.88 5.03
C ASP A 445 -0.73 11.55 4.86
N ILE A 446 0.00 11.19 3.78
CA ILE A 446 1.33 11.71 3.39
C ILE A 446 1.36 12.23 1.95
N ASP A 447 0.22 12.57 1.39
CA ASP A 447 0.07 13.16 0.06
C ASP A 447 0.58 14.60 -0.05
N ASP A 448 0.93 15.19 1.08
CA ASP A 448 1.72 16.43 1.17
C ASP A 448 3.23 16.23 0.89
N LYS A 449 3.68 14.96 0.81
CA LYS A 449 5.10 14.58 0.60
C LYS A 449 5.32 13.71 -0.63
N LEU A 450 4.38 12.87 -0.98
CA LEU A 450 4.51 11.82 -1.99
C LEU A 450 3.31 11.77 -2.95
N GLY A 451 3.47 11.08 -4.06
CA GLY A 451 2.40 10.80 -5.02
C GLY A 451 2.25 11.85 -6.13
N PHE A 452 2.99 12.95 -6.06
CA PHE A 452 2.95 14.05 -7.05
C PHE A 452 4.35 14.53 -7.44
N ILE A 453 4.47 15.19 -8.62
CA ILE A 453 5.68 15.86 -9.05
C ILE A 453 5.48 17.36 -8.89
N LYS A 454 5.66 17.86 -7.69
CA LYS A 454 5.47 19.27 -7.31
C LYS A 454 6.63 19.74 -6.43
N THR A 455 6.94 21.02 -6.44
CA THR A 455 7.92 21.62 -5.53
C THR A 455 7.52 21.36 -4.07
N GLY A 456 8.47 20.88 -3.27
CA GLY A 456 8.30 20.51 -1.86
C GLY A 456 7.98 19.03 -1.64
N MET A 457 7.80 18.23 -2.71
CA MET A 457 7.62 16.79 -2.61
C MET A 457 8.96 16.05 -2.55
N GLU A 458 8.95 14.84 -2.01
CA GLU A 458 10.09 13.94 -2.05
C GLU A 458 10.34 13.45 -3.49
N ALA A 459 11.60 13.33 -3.88
CA ALA A 459 12.01 12.93 -5.22
C ALA A 459 12.08 11.41 -5.37
N ASP A 460 10.98 10.72 -5.07
CA ASP A 460 10.77 9.32 -5.39
C ASP A 460 10.07 9.26 -6.75
N LEU A 461 10.85 9.05 -7.84
CA LEU A 461 10.39 9.26 -9.20
C LEU A 461 10.81 8.11 -10.13
N LEU A 462 10.04 7.94 -11.20
CA LEU A 462 10.25 6.95 -12.24
C LEU A 462 10.30 7.65 -13.60
N LEU A 463 11.42 7.51 -14.32
CA LEU A 463 11.60 8.01 -15.70
C LEU A 463 11.40 6.86 -16.67
N LEU A 464 10.50 7.01 -17.62
CA LEU A 464 10.12 5.99 -18.61
C LEU A 464 10.52 6.41 -20.02
N ASP A 465 10.89 5.44 -20.86
CA ASP A 465 11.21 5.65 -22.27
C ASP A 465 9.98 5.73 -23.18
N ALA A 466 8.76 5.43 -22.66
CA ALA A 466 7.52 5.49 -23.45
C ALA A 466 6.35 5.93 -22.59
N ASN A 467 5.29 6.46 -23.25
CA ASN A 467 4.12 7.03 -22.61
C ASN A 467 3.22 5.96 -21.97
N PRO A 468 3.12 5.91 -20.62
CA PRO A 468 2.27 4.93 -19.95
C PRO A 468 0.77 5.23 -20.08
N LEU A 469 0.40 6.44 -20.50
CA LEU A 469 -1.01 6.81 -20.76
C LEU A 469 -1.52 6.27 -22.11
N GLU A 470 -0.62 5.94 -23.04
CA GLU A 470 -0.96 5.30 -24.32
C GLU A 470 -1.08 3.78 -24.19
N ASP A 471 -0.20 3.17 -23.39
CA ASP A 471 -0.22 1.76 -23.06
C ASP A 471 0.36 1.59 -21.64
N ILE A 472 -0.44 1.05 -20.73
CA ILE A 472 -0.02 0.83 -19.33
C ILE A 472 1.23 -0.06 -19.22
N LYS A 473 1.47 -0.95 -20.17
CA LYS A 473 2.69 -1.78 -20.24
C LYS A 473 3.97 -0.96 -20.37
N ASN A 474 3.87 0.30 -20.80
CA ASN A 474 5.01 1.21 -20.88
C ASN A 474 5.56 1.58 -19.49
N THR A 475 4.85 1.31 -18.40
CA THR A 475 5.40 1.42 -17.04
C THR A 475 6.60 0.50 -16.82
N MET A 476 6.76 -0.57 -17.61
CA MET A 476 7.93 -1.45 -17.63
C MET A 476 9.13 -0.88 -18.39
N LYS A 477 8.96 0.16 -19.21
CA LYS A 477 10.05 0.76 -19.99
C LYS A 477 10.83 1.77 -19.15
N ILE A 478 11.41 1.26 -18.06
CA ILE A 478 12.11 2.06 -17.07
C ILE A 478 13.48 2.47 -17.57
N ASN A 479 13.69 3.78 -17.71
CA ASN A 479 14.98 4.39 -18.01
C ASN A 479 15.79 4.62 -16.73
N SER A 480 15.14 5.23 -15.72
CA SER A 480 15.77 5.58 -14.45
C SER A 480 14.80 5.56 -13.30
N VAL A 481 15.30 5.33 -12.08
CA VAL A 481 14.59 5.46 -10.82
C VAL A 481 15.32 6.48 -9.96
N PHE A 482 14.57 7.37 -9.32
CA PHE A 482 15.08 8.27 -8.30
C PHE A 482 14.47 7.85 -6.97
N ARG A 483 15.30 7.57 -5.98
CA ARG A 483 14.87 7.15 -4.66
C ARG A 483 15.67 7.86 -3.59
N ALA A 484 14.96 8.62 -2.75
CA ALA A 484 15.56 9.42 -1.67
C ALA A 484 16.77 10.23 -2.16
N GLY A 485 16.63 10.93 -3.32
CA GLY A 485 17.67 11.74 -3.95
C GLY A 485 18.71 10.97 -4.79
N ARG A 486 18.82 9.65 -4.62
CA ARG A 486 19.72 8.83 -5.43
C ARG A 486 19.12 8.54 -6.81
N HIS A 487 19.94 8.77 -7.87
CA HIS A 487 19.58 8.44 -9.24
C HIS A 487 20.16 7.08 -9.63
N TYR A 488 19.29 6.15 -9.98
CA TYR A 488 19.62 4.87 -10.58
C TYR A 488 19.32 4.96 -12.08
N ASP A 489 20.34 5.03 -12.91
CA ASP A 489 20.21 4.87 -14.35
C ASP A 489 20.03 3.39 -14.73
N ARG A 490 19.80 3.09 -16.01
CA ARG A 490 19.56 1.70 -16.45
C ARG A 490 20.66 0.74 -16.03
N ASN A 491 21.94 1.14 -16.15
CA ASN A 491 23.06 0.27 -15.78
C ASN A 491 23.07 -0.02 -14.27
N ALA A 492 22.76 1.00 -13.44
CA ALA A 492 22.66 0.81 -12.01
C ALA A 492 21.47 -0.10 -11.62
N LEU A 493 20.34 0.02 -12.33
CA LEU A 493 19.18 -0.84 -12.13
C LEU A 493 19.44 -2.29 -12.56
N ASP A 494 20.15 -2.49 -13.68
CA ASP A 494 20.54 -3.83 -14.14
C ASP A 494 21.48 -4.48 -13.13
N GLY A 495 22.42 -3.72 -12.56
CA GLY A 495 23.31 -4.21 -11.50
C GLY A 495 22.62 -4.54 -10.17
N LEU A 496 21.36 -4.10 -9.94
CA LEU A 496 20.57 -4.56 -8.80
C LEU A 496 20.01 -5.97 -9.01
N LEU A 497 19.93 -6.42 -10.25
CA LEU A 497 19.35 -7.71 -10.64
C LEU A 497 20.43 -8.81 -10.84
N GLU A 498 21.72 -8.47 -10.76
CA GLU A 498 22.85 -9.40 -10.79
C GLU A 498 23.12 -9.98 -9.39
#